data_6ddc1743ff1a567672bc0061ba5a7e0d
#
_entry.id   6ddc1743ff1a567672bc0061ba5a7e0d
#
_cell.length_a   1.000
_cell.length_b   1.000
_cell.length_c   1.000
_cell.angle_alpha   90.00
_cell.angle_beta   90.00
_cell.angle_gamma   90.00
#
_symmetry.space_group_name_H-M   'P 1'
#
loop_
_entity.id
_entity.type
_entity.pdbx_description
1 polymer ?
#
loop_
_entity_poly.entity_id
_entity_poly.type
_entity_poly.pdbx_seq_one_letter_code
_entity_poly.pdbx_strand_id
1 'polypeptide(L)'
;MPLDQISGYAHRGLHTPLFSVVENSATAIRMAVEAGVGIEIDVQMSSDRVPMVFHDETLFRLTGEDGRLSFMKAANIESVKYSVGTDHIISLEDCLNLVQGKVPLLIEVKSHWTGLPEMEQGLIDVLKTYDGPHGLMSFDPSIIERLKKLGSPSPLGLVTAQCPSKDWPGITEEQRQSGTLQFEKARELEIDFIAHEIGDIQNPYLSKLIQDLKIPLMSWTVKSSAMLQSANEMNAIPIFETDDDRLRALLRHER
;
A
#
# COMPACT_ATOMS: atom_id res chain seq x y z
N MET A 1 3.99 12.40 12.76
CA MET A 1 3.25 13.18 11.74
C MET A 1 2.01 12.36 11.36
N PRO A 2 0.80 12.90 11.37
CA PRO A 2 -0.38 12.17 10.91
C PRO A 2 -0.25 11.75 9.43
N LEU A 3 -0.95 10.69 9.03
CA LEU A 3 -0.89 10.14 7.66
C LEU A 3 -1.39 11.13 6.59
N ASP A 4 -2.20 12.10 6.97
CA ASP A 4 -2.81 13.11 6.10
C ASP A 4 -2.02 14.42 6.01
N GLN A 5 -0.86 14.52 6.70
CA GLN A 5 -0.01 15.71 6.69
C GLN A 5 1.24 15.53 5.81
N ILE A 6 1.06 14.97 4.63
CA ILE A 6 2.10 14.75 3.63
C ILE A 6 1.56 15.09 2.24
N SER A 7 2.41 15.59 1.34
CA SER A 7 2.03 15.96 -0.02
C SER A 7 1.69 14.76 -0.92
N GLY A 8 2.11 13.56 -0.56
CA GLY A 8 1.81 12.32 -1.28
C GLY A 8 2.69 11.17 -0.85
N TYR A 9 2.31 9.98 -1.30
CA TYR A 9 3.01 8.72 -1.06
C TYR A 9 3.60 8.19 -2.35
N ALA A 10 4.89 7.89 -2.37
CA ALA A 10 5.54 7.20 -3.48
C ALA A 10 5.07 5.74 -3.48
N HIS A 11 4.30 5.35 -4.50
CA HIS A 11 3.80 3.98 -4.70
C HIS A 11 4.96 3.03 -4.85
N ARG A 12 5.10 2.08 -3.91
CA ARG A 12 6.23 1.13 -3.83
C ARG A 12 7.60 1.81 -3.75
N GLY A 13 7.68 2.98 -3.11
CA GLY A 13 8.86 3.84 -3.05
C GLY A 13 9.05 4.70 -4.31
N LEU A 14 10.10 5.55 -4.33
CA LEU A 14 10.47 6.32 -5.52
C LEU A 14 11.25 5.47 -6.51
N HIS A 15 10.59 4.46 -7.07
CA HIS A 15 11.16 3.61 -8.12
C HIS A 15 11.14 4.30 -9.48
N THR A 16 12.07 3.93 -10.37
CA THR A 16 12.15 4.43 -11.73
C THR A 16 12.95 3.51 -12.64
N PRO A 17 12.40 3.11 -13.81
CA PRO A 17 13.12 2.32 -14.79
C PRO A 17 14.36 3.03 -15.35
N LEU A 18 14.34 4.38 -15.42
CA LEU A 18 15.43 5.18 -15.98
C LEU A 18 16.77 4.99 -15.24
N PHE A 19 16.73 4.72 -13.93
CA PHE A 19 17.92 4.51 -13.12
C PHE A 19 18.03 3.09 -12.57
N SER A 20 17.28 2.14 -13.13
CA SER A 20 17.24 0.75 -12.67
C SER A 20 16.88 0.61 -11.17
N VAL A 21 16.02 1.50 -10.68
CA VAL A 21 15.51 1.46 -9.32
C VAL A 21 14.20 0.70 -9.31
N VAL A 22 14.21 -0.46 -8.68
CA VAL A 22 13.07 -1.38 -8.65
C VAL A 22 12.05 -0.96 -7.58
N GLU A 23 10.77 -1.18 -7.86
CA GLU A 23 9.67 -1.01 -6.90
C GLU A 23 9.92 -1.83 -5.62
N ASN A 24 9.48 -1.34 -4.47
CA ASN A 24 9.64 -2.01 -3.17
C ASN A 24 11.10 -2.31 -2.77
N SER A 25 12.10 -1.74 -3.45
CA SER A 25 13.51 -1.95 -3.16
C SER A 25 14.04 -0.99 -2.09
N ALA A 26 15.15 -1.38 -1.45
CA ALA A 26 15.84 -0.54 -0.48
C ALA A 26 16.23 0.83 -1.06
N THR A 27 16.65 0.87 -2.33
CA THR A 27 17.00 2.12 -3.02
C THR A 27 15.77 3.00 -3.24
N ALA A 28 14.64 2.43 -3.70
CA ALA A 28 13.39 3.19 -3.88
C ALA A 28 12.88 3.81 -2.58
N ILE A 29 12.99 3.07 -1.47
CA ILE A 29 12.63 3.53 -0.13
C ILE A 29 13.56 4.67 0.33
N ARG A 30 14.89 4.53 0.20
CA ARG A 30 15.83 5.60 0.56
C ARG A 30 15.60 6.88 -0.24
N MET A 31 15.36 6.76 -1.54
CA MET A 31 15.06 7.92 -2.40
C MET A 31 13.79 8.66 -1.95
N ALA A 32 12.75 7.95 -1.54
CA ALA A 32 11.53 8.56 -1.01
C ALA A 32 11.78 9.27 0.33
N VAL A 33 12.55 8.65 1.24
CA VAL A 33 12.98 9.27 2.52
C VAL A 33 13.78 10.55 2.26
N GLU A 34 14.74 10.53 1.34
CA GLU A 34 15.57 11.69 0.98
C GLU A 34 14.74 12.81 0.34
N ALA A 35 13.73 12.45 -0.44
CA ALA A 35 12.80 13.39 -1.03
C ALA A 35 11.79 13.98 -0.02
N GLY A 36 11.66 13.38 1.17
CA GLY A 36 10.72 13.81 2.20
C GLY A 36 9.25 13.55 1.81
N VAL A 37 8.97 12.56 0.97
CA VAL A 37 7.62 12.12 0.60
C VAL A 37 7.25 10.86 1.37
N GLY A 38 5.96 10.64 1.60
CA GLY A 38 5.45 9.38 2.17
C GLY A 38 5.79 8.20 1.29
N ILE A 39 5.73 7.00 1.84
CA ILE A 39 6.03 5.77 1.11
C ILE A 39 4.84 4.83 1.24
N GLU A 40 4.41 4.29 0.13
CA GLU A 40 3.53 3.14 0.11
C GLU A 40 4.36 1.90 -0.26
N ILE A 41 4.12 0.78 0.41
CA ILE A 41 4.76 -0.51 0.19
C ILE A 41 3.76 -1.66 0.26
N ASP A 42 4.09 -2.75 -0.45
CA ASP A 42 3.35 -4.01 -0.40
C ASP A 42 4.04 -5.01 0.52
N VAL A 43 3.28 -5.71 1.36
CA VAL A 43 3.82 -6.72 2.27
C VAL A 43 3.11 -8.06 2.08
N GLN A 44 3.92 -9.12 1.98
CA GLN A 44 3.48 -10.51 1.93
C GLN A 44 4.23 -11.35 2.97
N MET A 45 3.68 -12.52 3.31
CA MET A 45 4.26 -13.42 4.30
C MET A 45 5.14 -14.50 3.65
N SER A 46 6.36 -14.66 4.15
CA SER A 46 7.19 -15.83 3.86
C SER A 46 6.64 -17.12 4.49
N SER A 47 7.14 -18.30 4.10
CA SER A 47 6.70 -19.58 4.65
C SER A 47 7.01 -19.75 6.14
N ASP A 48 7.98 -19.04 6.67
CA ASP A 48 8.37 -18.99 8.08
C ASP A 48 7.86 -17.75 8.82
N ARG A 49 6.82 -17.10 8.24
CA ARG A 49 6.03 -16.03 8.84
C ARG A 49 6.79 -14.72 9.11
N VAL A 50 7.73 -14.39 8.25
CA VAL A 50 8.38 -13.08 8.23
C VAL A 50 7.71 -12.20 7.17
N PRO A 51 7.25 -10.97 7.51
CA PRO A 51 6.70 -10.03 6.53
C PRO A 51 7.79 -9.55 5.57
N MET A 52 7.60 -9.75 4.27
CA MET A 52 8.54 -9.39 3.19
C MET A 52 7.95 -8.28 2.33
N VAL A 53 8.78 -7.32 1.92
CA VAL A 53 8.35 -6.18 1.10
C VAL A 53 8.42 -6.57 -0.38
N PHE A 54 7.28 -6.94 -0.96
CA PHE A 54 7.17 -7.40 -2.35
C PHE A 54 5.71 -7.43 -2.82
N HIS A 55 5.45 -7.05 -4.09
CA HIS A 55 4.08 -6.96 -4.61
C HIS A 55 3.50 -8.28 -5.11
N ASP A 56 4.24 -8.97 -6.01
CA ASP A 56 3.71 -10.11 -6.76
C ASP A 56 3.70 -11.40 -5.91
N GLU A 57 2.77 -12.31 -6.19
CA GLU A 57 2.80 -13.65 -5.58
C GLU A 57 4.04 -14.46 -6.02
N THR A 58 4.52 -14.22 -7.26
CA THR A 58 5.66 -14.92 -7.84
C THR A 58 6.84 -13.97 -8.05
N LEU A 59 8.06 -14.49 -7.97
CA LEU A 59 9.29 -13.71 -8.07
C LEU A 59 9.60 -13.27 -9.50
N PHE A 60 9.09 -13.98 -10.51
CA PHE A 60 9.57 -13.97 -11.90
C PHE A 60 9.65 -12.58 -12.54
N ARG A 61 8.62 -11.75 -12.39
CA ARG A 61 8.56 -10.43 -13.08
C ARG A 61 9.74 -9.52 -12.74
N LEU A 62 10.16 -9.50 -11.50
CA LEU A 62 11.20 -8.56 -11.03
C LEU A 62 12.57 -9.19 -10.88
N THR A 63 12.66 -10.53 -10.77
CA THR A 63 13.92 -11.22 -10.50
C THR A 63 14.35 -12.17 -11.60
N GLY A 64 13.42 -12.62 -12.46
CA GLY A 64 13.67 -13.67 -13.45
C GLY A 64 13.73 -15.07 -12.84
N GLU A 65 13.60 -15.21 -11.52
CA GLU A 65 13.61 -16.50 -10.84
C GLU A 65 12.19 -17.07 -10.69
N ASP A 66 12.06 -18.37 -10.83
CA ASP A 66 10.81 -19.07 -10.55
C ASP A 66 10.60 -19.24 -9.04
N GLY A 67 9.37 -19.10 -8.59
CA GLY A 67 8.99 -19.34 -7.19
C GLY A 67 7.81 -18.47 -6.74
N ARG A 68 7.13 -18.94 -5.70
CA ARG A 68 6.11 -18.16 -4.99
C ARG A 68 6.67 -17.75 -3.65
N LEU A 69 6.61 -16.45 -3.34
CA LEU A 69 7.16 -15.88 -2.13
C LEU A 69 6.66 -16.60 -0.88
N SER A 70 5.35 -16.86 -0.80
CA SER A 70 4.72 -17.52 0.36
C SER A 70 5.21 -18.98 0.62
N PHE A 71 5.91 -19.60 -0.32
CA PHE A 71 6.46 -20.95 -0.17
C PHE A 71 7.94 -20.95 0.21
N MET A 72 8.57 -19.80 0.27
CA MET A 72 10.00 -19.64 0.56
C MET A 72 10.22 -19.08 1.98
N LYS A 73 11.30 -19.51 2.63
CA LYS A 73 11.74 -18.89 3.89
C LYS A 73 12.32 -17.50 3.65
N ALA A 74 12.17 -16.61 4.62
CA ALA A 74 12.67 -15.24 4.54
C ALA A 74 14.15 -15.16 4.11
N ALA A 75 15.03 -15.94 4.72
CA ALA A 75 16.46 -15.96 4.38
C ALA A 75 16.73 -16.33 2.91
N ASN A 76 15.91 -17.17 2.30
CA ASN A 76 16.03 -17.49 0.89
C ASN A 76 15.52 -16.34 0.01
N ILE A 77 14.41 -15.69 0.42
CA ILE A 77 13.84 -14.54 -0.29
C ILE A 77 14.84 -13.37 -0.27
N GLU A 78 15.47 -13.07 0.85
CA GLU A 78 16.49 -12.02 0.99
C GLU A 78 17.74 -12.28 0.14
N SER A 79 18.02 -13.53 -0.22
CA SER A 79 19.12 -13.86 -1.14
C SER A 79 18.79 -13.60 -2.62
N VAL A 80 17.49 -13.40 -2.95
CA VAL A 80 17.04 -13.17 -4.32
C VAL A 80 17.31 -11.73 -4.72
N LYS A 81 18.08 -11.56 -5.80
CA LYS A 81 18.40 -10.25 -6.38
C LYS A 81 17.36 -9.87 -7.44
N TYR A 82 17.10 -8.58 -7.55
CA TYR A 82 16.33 -8.07 -8.68
C TYR A 82 17.12 -8.23 -9.99
N SER A 83 16.42 -8.38 -11.11
CA SER A 83 17.03 -8.52 -12.45
C SER A 83 17.81 -7.29 -12.90
N VAL A 84 17.55 -6.13 -12.28
CA VAL A 84 18.22 -4.85 -12.55
C VAL A 84 18.64 -4.21 -11.23
N GLY A 85 19.69 -3.38 -11.29
CA GLY A 85 20.25 -2.75 -10.09
C GLY A 85 21.07 -3.70 -9.23
N THR A 86 21.22 -3.36 -7.96
CA THR A 86 22.04 -4.13 -6.98
C THR A 86 21.24 -4.58 -5.76
N ASP A 87 19.97 -4.17 -5.67
CA ASP A 87 19.10 -4.48 -4.55
C ASP A 87 18.62 -5.94 -4.59
N HIS A 88 18.12 -6.37 -3.45
CA HIS A 88 17.45 -7.65 -3.24
C HIS A 88 16.11 -7.41 -2.52
N ILE A 89 15.31 -8.44 -2.39
CA ILE A 89 14.04 -8.38 -1.64
C ILE A 89 14.39 -8.25 -0.15
N ILE A 90 13.72 -7.32 0.54
CA ILE A 90 13.98 -7.02 1.95
C ILE A 90 12.79 -7.41 2.83
N SER A 91 13.05 -7.61 4.12
CA SER A 91 12.00 -7.76 5.13
C SER A 91 11.31 -6.42 5.45
N LEU A 92 10.12 -6.47 6.07
CA LEU A 92 9.48 -5.27 6.61
C LEU A 92 10.36 -4.63 7.69
N GLU A 93 11.01 -5.40 8.54
CA GLU A 93 11.92 -4.91 9.58
C GLU A 93 13.07 -4.08 8.97
N ASP A 94 13.69 -4.57 7.90
CA ASP A 94 14.72 -3.81 7.18
C ASP A 94 14.18 -2.52 6.58
N CYS A 95 12.97 -2.57 6.00
CA CYS A 95 12.29 -1.38 5.50
C CYS A 95 12.08 -0.34 6.60
N LEU A 96 11.56 -0.75 7.75
CA LEU A 96 11.35 0.14 8.91
C LEU A 96 12.67 0.76 9.40
N ASN A 97 13.75 -0.03 9.40
CA ASN A 97 15.11 0.43 9.73
C ASN A 97 15.66 1.44 8.72
N LEU A 98 15.26 1.38 7.45
CA LEU A 98 15.61 2.39 6.45
C LEU A 98 14.82 3.68 6.63
N VAL A 99 13.52 3.59 6.89
CA VAL A 99 12.64 4.75 7.03
C VAL A 99 12.86 5.50 8.34
N GLN A 100 13.04 4.80 9.45
CA GLN A 100 13.33 5.37 10.78
C GLN A 100 12.34 6.45 11.25
N GLY A 101 11.08 6.34 10.82
CA GLY A 101 10.04 7.33 11.16
C GLY A 101 10.19 8.70 10.50
N LYS A 102 11.12 8.88 9.55
CA LYS A 102 11.39 10.17 8.90
C LYS A 102 10.24 10.64 7.99
N VAL A 103 9.52 9.69 7.40
CA VAL A 103 8.34 9.91 6.55
C VAL A 103 7.27 8.88 6.91
N PRO A 104 5.98 9.17 6.66
CA PRO A 104 4.91 8.21 6.94
C PRO A 104 4.93 7.05 5.93
N LEU A 105 4.49 5.87 6.42
CA LEU A 105 4.33 4.65 5.63
C LEU A 105 2.85 4.28 5.49
N LEU A 106 2.43 3.92 4.27
CA LEU A 106 1.24 3.11 4.00
C LEU A 106 1.70 1.70 3.66
N ILE A 107 1.22 0.72 4.39
CA ILE A 107 1.62 -0.68 4.25
C ILE A 107 0.40 -1.46 3.72
N GLU A 108 0.42 -1.81 2.43
CA GLU A 108 -0.60 -2.68 1.87
C GLU A 108 -0.32 -4.14 2.26
N VAL A 109 -1.26 -4.73 2.99
CA VAL A 109 -1.22 -6.14 3.37
C VAL A 109 -1.87 -6.96 2.27
N LYS A 110 -1.06 -7.72 1.53
CA LYS A 110 -1.53 -8.58 0.44
C LYS A 110 -2.31 -9.77 0.98
N SER A 111 -3.39 -10.13 0.30
CA SER A 111 -4.24 -11.26 0.64
C SER A 111 -4.16 -12.35 -0.42
N HIS A 112 -4.18 -13.60 0.02
CA HIS A 112 -4.46 -14.75 -0.85
C HIS A 112 -5.94 -15.10 -0.90
N TRP A 113 -6.82 -14.29 -0.28
CA TRP A 113 -8.27 -14.45 -0.25
C TRP A 113 -8.75 -15.78 0.33
N THR A 114 -7.95 -16.39 1.19
CA THR A 114 -8.27 -17.66 1.84
C THR A 114 -9.28 -17.54 2.98
N GLY A 115 -9.46 -16.32 3.49
CA GLY A 115 -10.23 -16.02 4.70
C GLY A 115 -9.57 -16.50 6.01
N LEU A 116 -8.38 -17.10 5.92
CA LEU A 116 -7.62 -17.58 7.08
C LEU A 116 -6.64 -16.51 7.58
N PRO A 117 -6.31 -16.49 8.89
CA PRO A 117 -5.25 -15.65 9.42
C PRO A 117 -3.91 -16.04 8.81
N GLU A 118 -3.24 -15.09 8.16
CA GLU A 118 -1.98 -15.36 7.46
C GLU A 118 -0.81 -14.63 8.10
N MET A 119 -0.91 -13.31 8.26
CA MET A 119 0.23 -12.49 8.69
C MET A 119 -0.08 -11.48 9.79
N GLU A 120 -1.33 -11.27 10.16
CA GLU A 120 -1.75 -10.14 10.97
C GLU A 120 -1.01 -10.05 12.30
N GLN A 121 -0.83 -11.19 13.00
CA GLN A 121 -0.11 -11.21 14.27
C GLN A 121 1.38 -10.89 14.08
N GLY A 122 2.04 -11.49 13.09
CA GLY A 122 3.46 -11.20 12.80
C GLY A 122 3.69 -9.75 12.41
N LEU A 123 2.75 -9.16 11.66
CA LEU A 123 2.80 -7.76 11.27
C LEU A 123 2.67 -6.84 12.49
N ILE A 124 1.70 -7.10 13.39
CA ILE A 124 1.54 -6.36 14.63
C ILE A 124 2.81 -6.47 15.49
N ASP A 125 3.41 -7.66 15.59
CA ASP A 125 4.59 -7.89 16.41
C ASP A 125 5.81 -7.11 15.90
N VAL A 126 6.02 -7.04 14.60
CA VAL A 126 7.07 -6.21 13.99
C VAL A 126 6.82 -4.72 14.22
N LEU A 127 5.58 -4.26 14.06
CA LEU A 127 5.21 -2.85 14.19
C LEU A 127 5.19 -2.33 15.63
N LYS A 128 5.10 -3.21 16.64
CA LYS A 128 5.14 -2.80 18.06
C LYS A 128 6.40 -2.02 18.46
N THR A 129 7.49 -2.24 17.75
CA THR A 129 8.79 -1.59 18.04
C THR A 129 9.07 -0.40 17.13
N TYR A 130 8.11 -0.02 16.28
CA TYR A 130 8.26 1.07 15.33
C TYR A 130 7.41 2.28 15.72
N ASP A 131 8.07 3.36 16.15
CA ASP A 131 7.43 4.60 16.58
C ASP A 131 7.12 5.57 15.41
N GLY A 132 7.52 5.22 14.18
CA GLY A 132 7.25 6.04 13.00
C GLY A 132 5.78 6.06 12.60
N PRO A 133 5.31 7.15 11.94
CA PRO A 133 3.94 7.24 11.46
C PRO A 133 3.69 6.18 10.38
N HIS A 134 2.66 5.36 10.56
CA HIS A 134 2.30 4.32 9.59
C HIS A 134 0.80 4.00 9.65
N GLY A 135 0.28 3.43 8.57
CA GLY A 135 -1.07 2.88 8.47
C GLY A 135 -1.04 1.55 7.71
N LEU A 136 -1.96 0.66 8.06
CA LEU A 136 -2.14 -0.63 7.40
C LEU A 136 -3.37 -0.58 6.50
N MET A 137 -3.27 -1.11 5.30
CA MET A 137 -4.40 -1.17 4.37
C MET A 137 -4.41 -2.48 3.60
N SER A 138 -5.57 -2.86 3.09
CA SER A 138 -5.73 -4.05 2.25
C SER A 138 -6.94 -3.92 1.33
N PHE A 139 -6.91 -4.62 0.19
CA PHE A 139 -8.09 -4.86 -0.63
C PHE A 139 -9.07 -5.86 0.01
N ASP A 140 -8.56 -6.73 0.89
CA ASP A 140 -9.34 -7.76 1.58
C ASP A 140 -9.88 -7.22 2.90
N PRO A 141 -11.19 -6.96 3.01
CA PRO A 141 -11.78 -6.45 4.25
C PRO A 141 -11.62 -7.44 5.42
N SER A 142 -11.43 -8.73 5.15
CA SER A 142 -11.25 -9.72 6.21
C SER A 142 -9.90 -9.56 6.93
N ILE A 143 -8.86 -9.05 6.26
CA ILE A 143 -7.58 -8.68 6.89
C ILE A 143 -7.81 -7.51 7.88
N ILE A 144 -8.52 -6.48 7.44
CA ILE A 144 -8.81 -5.31 8.28
C ILE A 144 -9.63 -5.72 9.51
N GLU A 145 -10.63 -6.60 9.31
CA GLU A 145 -11.43 -7.13 10.43
C GLU A 145 -10.57 -7.91 11.43
N ARG A 146 -9.64 -8.75 10.95
CA ARG A 146 -8.73 -9.53 11.83
C ARG A 146 -7.74 -8.63 12.56
N LEU A 147 -7.15 -7.62 11.89
CA LEU A 147 -6.29 -6.62 12.53
C LEU A 147 -7.02 -5.86 13.65
N LYS A 148 -8.27 -5.45 13.42
CA LYS A 148 -9.12 -4.84 14.47
C LYS A 148 -9.35 -5.78 15.65
N LYS A 149 -9.72 -7.03 15.39
CA LYS A 149 -9.95 -8.06 16.43
C LYS A 149 -8.70 -8.35 17.26
N LEU A 150 -7.54 -8.27 16.66
CA LEU A 150 -6.24 -8.42 17.34
C LEU A 150 -5.80 -7.15 18.09
N GLY A 151 -6.57 -6.08 18.00
CA GLY A 151 -6.25 -4.81 18.67
C GLY A 151 -5.04 -4.09 18.07
N SER A 152 -4.88 -4.11 16.75
CA SER A 152 -3.83 -3.34 16.08
C SER A 152 -3.87 -1.88 16.52
N PRO A 153 -2.74 -1.29 16.95
CA PRO A 153 -2.67 0.12 17.31
C PRO A 153 -2.55 1.04 16.09
N SER A 154 -2.27 0.47 14.92
CA SER A 154 -2.10 1.22 13.66
C SER A 154 -3.44 1.65 13.09
N PRO A 155 -3.56 2.84 12.49
CA PRO A 155 -4.69 3.19 11.65
C PRO A 155 -4.91 2.16 10.54
N LEU A 156 -6.19 1.81 10.31
CA LEU A 156 -6.59 0.76 9.38
C LEU A 156 -7.39 1.34 8.21
N GLY A 157 -6.99 1.06 7.00
CA GLY A 157 -7.63 1.51 5.77
C GLY A 157 -8.09 0.38 4.86
N LEU A 158 -9.06 0.66 4.02
CA LEU A 158 -9.47 -0.23 2.94
C LEU A 158 -8.98 0.32 1.60
N VAL A 159 -8.37 -0.55 0.79
CA VAL A 159 -8.03 -0.24 -0.60
C VAL A 159 -9.22 -0.63 -1.47
N THR A 160 -9.69 0.29 -2.30
CA THR A 160 -10.90 0.13 -3.10
C THR A 160 -10.68 0.60 -4.54
N ALA A 161 -11.47 0.05 -5.46
CA ALA A 161 -11.43 0.36 -6.88
C ALA A 161 -12.87 0.50 -7.43
N GLN A 162 -13.02 0.88 -8.69
CA GLN A 162 -14.33 0.93 -9.37
C GLN A 162 -15.12 -0.38 -9.18
N CYS A 163 -14.40 -1.51 -9.27
CA CYS A 163 -15.00 -2.82 -8.98
C CYS A 163 -14.18 -3.53 -7.89
N PRO A 164 -14.83 -4.18 -6.92
CA PRO A 164 -14.16 -5.06 -5.96
C PRO A 164 -13.35 -6.14 -6.67
N SER A 165 -12.28 -6.62 -6.02
CA SER A 165 -11.46 -7.71 -6.56
C SER A 165 -12.32 -8.91 -6.97
N LYS A 166 -12.02 -9.48 -8.13
CA LYS A 166 -12.63 -10.73 -8.59
C LYS A 166 -12.34 -11.92 -7.67
N ASP A 167 -11.25 -11.82 -6.90
CA ASP A 167 -10.82 -12.83 -5.95
C ASP A 167 -11.53 -12.73 -4.60
N TRP A 168 -12.34 -11.70 -4.38
CA TRP A 168 -13.15 -11.56 -3.17
C TRP A 168 -14.21 -12.67 -3.11
N PRO A 169 -14.09 -13.61 -2.13
CA PRO A 169 -14.98 -14.76 -2.08
C PRO A 169 -16.41 -14.38 -1.72
N GLY A 170 -17.36 -15.12 -2.31
CA GLY A 170 -18.78 -15.03 -1.94
C GLY A 170 -19.53 -13.82 -2.49
N ILE A 171 -18.92 -12.95 -3.30
CA ILE A 171 -19.63 -11.86 -3.98
C ILE A 171 -20.16 -12.32 -5.35
N THR A 172 -21.36 -11.89 -5.68
CA THR A 172 -21.94 -12.11 -7.01
C THR A 172 -21.40 -11.11 -8.02
N GLU A 173 -21.55 -11.42 -9.31
CA GLU A 173 -21.16 -10.47 -10.38
C GLU A 173 -21.99 -9.18 -10.32
N GLU A 174 -23.25 -9.25 -9.93
CA GLU A 174 -24.11 -8.07 -9.74
C GLU A 174 -23.56 -7.17 -8.61
N GLN A 175 -23.20 -7.76 -7.47
CA GLN A 175 -22.58 -7.03 -6.36
C GLN A 175 -21.25 -6.42 -6.75
N ARG A 176 -20.46 -7.12 -7.57
CA ARG A 176 -19.20 -6.60 -8.10
C ARG A 176 -19.42 -5.38 -8.98
N GLN A 177 -20.38 -5.47 -9.94
CA GLN A 177 -20.67 -4.40 -10.87
C GLN A 177 -21.35 -3.20 -10.20
N SER A 178 -22.08 -3.40 -9.09
CA SER A 178 -22.68 -2.29 -8.35
C SER A 178 -21.64 -1.36 -7.72
N GLY A 179 -20.44 -1.88 -7.42
CA GLY A 179 -19.34 -1.12 -6.81
C GLY A 179 -19.63 -0.60 -5.39
N THR A 180 -20.76 -0.96 -4.78
CA THR A 180 -21.17 -0.41 -3.46
C THR A 180 -20.67 -1.22 -2.29
N LEU A 181 -20.50 -2.54 -2.46
CA LEU A 181 -20.20 -3.47 -1.38
C LEU A 181 -18.93 -3.09 -0.58
N GLN A 182 -17.89 -2.61 -1.26
CA GLN A 182 -16.65 -2.18 -0.63
C GLN A 182 -16.86 -0.96 0.29
N PHE A 183 -17.76 -0.04 -0.07
CA PHE A 183 -18.09 1.13 0.76
C PHE A 183 -18.97 0.75 1.95
N GLU A 184 -19.85 -0.25 1.78
CA GLU A 184 -20.62 -0.83 2.87
C GLU A 184 -19.70 -1.51 3.89
N LYS A 185 -18.73 -2.31 3.40
CA LYS A 185 -17.69 -2.92 4.25
C LYS A 185 -16.80 -1.89 4.95
N ALA A 186 -16.43 -0.82 4.27
CA ALA A 186 -15.68 0.28 4.88
C ALA A 186 -16.43 0.90 6.08
N ARG A 187 -17.77 1.07 5.95
CA ARG A 187 -18.62 1.55 7.06
C ARG A 187 -18.70 0.56 8.20
N GLU A 188 -18.98 -0.72 7.89
CA GLU A 188 -19.08 -1.79 8.90
C GLU A 188 -17.78 -1.93 9.70
N LEU A 189 -16.64 -1.76 9.04
CA LEU A 189 -15.32 -1.86 9.66
C LEU A 189 -14.88 -0.58 10.37
N GLU A 190 -15.61 0.54 10.22
CA GLU A 190 -15.21 1.83 10.82
C GLU A 190 -13.72 2.10 10.58
N ILE A 191 -13.33 2.13 9.30
CA ILE A 191 -11.94 2.33 8.89
C ILE A 191 -11.47 3.75 9.23
N ASP A 192 -10.14 3.92 9.42
CA ASP A 192 -9.53 5.21 9.74
C ASP A 192 -9.16 6.04 8.50
N PHE A 193 -9.01 5.42 7.33
CA PHE A 193 -8.76 6.06 6.03
C PHE A 193 -9.18 5.15 4.88
N ILE A 194 -9.29 5.70 3.67
CA ILE A 194 -9.57 4.92 2.46
C ILE A 194 -8.57 5.28 1.35
N ALA A 195 -8.08 4.25 0.62
CA ALA A 195 -7.26 4.43 -0.57
C ALA A 195 -8.06 3.97 -1.79
N HIS A 196 -8.50 4.91 -2.66
CA HIS A 196 -9.36 4.60 -3.78
C HIS A 196 -8.70 4.86 -5.14
N GLU A 197 -9.06 4.02 -6.13
CA GLU A 197 -8.57 4.12 -7.51
C GLU A 197 -8.88 5.48 -8.13
N ILE A 198 -7.85 6.14 -8.70
CA ILE A 198 -7.98 7.49 -9.29
C ILE A 198 -8.97 7.54 -10.46
N GLY A 199 -9.12 6.44 -11.20
CA GLY A 199 -10.07 6.35 -12.32
C GLY A 199 -11.54 6.47 -11.93
N ASP A 200 -11.87 6.21 -10.67
CA ASP A 200 -13.24 6.26 -10.13
C ASP A 200 -13.38 7.27 -8.97
N ILE A 201 -12.46 8.20 -8.83
CA ILE A 201 -12.39 9.11 -7.68
C ILE A 201 -13.65 10.00 -7.51
N GLN A 202 -14.39 10.23 -8.58
CA GLN A 202 -15.64 11.01 -8.59
C GLN A 202 -16.87 10.18 -8.16
N ASN A 203 -16.67 8.94 -7.68
CA ASN A 203 -17.76 8.05 -7.28
C ASN A 203 -18.61 8.67 -6.15
N PRO A 204 -19.94 8.80 -6.34
CA PRO A 204 -20.80 9.43 -5.35
C PRO A 204 -20.89 8.66 -4.03
N TYR A 205 -20.75 7.33 -4.05
CA TYR A 205 -20.72 6.50 -2.83
C TYR A 205 -19.44 6.74 -2.03
N LEU A 206 -18.30 6.92 -2.71
CA LEU A 206 -17.04 7.30 -2.09
C LEU A 206 -17.17 8.67 -1.41
N SER A 207 -17.67 9.68 -2.11
CA SER A 207 -17.87 11.03 -1.57
C SER A 207 -18.75 11.01 -0.33
N LYS A 208 -19.84 10.23 -0.38
CA LYS A 208 -20.73 10.06 0.77
C LYS A 208 -20.03 9.36 1.95
N LEU A 209 -19.25 8.31 1.68
CA LEU A 209 -18.50 7.59 2.72
C LEU A 209 -17.55 8.52 3.48
N ILE A 210 -16.75 9.29 2.73
CA ILE A 210 -15.76 10.22 3.30
C ILE A 210 -16.44 11.28 4.18
N GLN A 211 -17.57 11.84 3.71
CA GLN A 211 -18.33 12.84 4.47
C GLN A 211 -18.92 12.25 5.75
N ASP A 212 -19.47 11.04 5.69
CA ASP A 212 -20.11 10.38 6.82
C ASP A 212 -19.09 9.95 7.89
N LEU A 213 -17.96 9.39 7.49
CA LEU A 213 -16.91 8.89 8.40
C LEU A 213 -15.88 9.97 8.77
N LYS A 214 -15.77 11.04 8.02
CA LYS A 214 -14.78 12.13 8.18
C LYS A 214 -13.33 11.59 8.18
N ILE A 215 -13.05 10.67 7.29
CA ILE A 215 -11.75 10.01 7.15
C ILE A 215 -10.95 10.60 5.98
N PRO A 216 -9.59 10.54 6.03
CA PRO A 216 -8.75 10.89 4.91
C PRO A 216 -8.98 10.00 3.69
N LEU A 217 -8.92 10.61 2.51
CA LEU A 217 -8.89 9.92 1.22
C LEU A 217 -7.47 9.94 0.67
N MET A 218 -6.93 8.76 0.36
CA MET A 218 -5.77 8.57 -0.51
C MET A 218 -6.24 8.11 -1.89
N SER A 219 -5.49 8.42 -2.94
CA SER A 219 -5.89 7.97 -4.29
C SER A 219 -4.72 7.40 -5.09
N TRP A 220 -4.91 6.22 -5.68
CA TRP A 220 -3.90 5.43 -6.39
C TRP A 220 -4.36 5.06 -7.81
N THR A 221 -3.53 4.86 -8.81
CA THR A 221 -2.16 5.34 -8.83
C THR A 221 -2.10 6.60 -9.68
N VAL A 222 -1.67 7.69 -9.09
CA VAL A 222 -1.56 8.99 -9.77
C VAL A 222 -0.28 9.00 -10.60
N LYS A 223 -0.43 9.06 -11.94
CA LYS A 223 0.69 8.96 -12.91
C LYS A 223 0.83 10.18 -13.83
N SER A 224 -0.03 11.20 -13.67
CA SER A 224 0.01 12.39 -14.51
C SER A 224 -0.49 13.63 -13.77
N SER A 225 -0.13 14.81 -14.27
CA SER A 225 -0.62 16.09 -13.72
C SER A 225 -2.15 16.21 -13.77
N ALA A 226 -2.81 15.62 -14.78
CA ALA A 226 -4.26 15.61 -14.84
C ALA A 226 -4.88 14.73 -13.73
N MET A 227 -4.30 13.58 -13.45
CA MET A 227 -4.73 12.73 -12.32
C MET A 227 -4.46 13.42 -10.98
N LEU A 228 -3.33 14.11 -10.82
CA LEU A 228 -3.04 14.90 -9.62
C LEU A 228 -4.08 16.01 -9.43
N GLN A 229 -4.46 16.70 -10.49
CA GLN A 229 -5.54 17.70 -10.42
C GLN A 229 -6.86 17.07 -9.94
N SER A 230 -7.25 15.91 -10.50
CA SER A 230 -8.46 15.20 -10.06
C SER A 230 -8.39 14.77 -8.59
N ALA A 231 -7.23 14.33 -8.11
CA ALA A 231 -7.03 14.02 -6.69
C ALA A 231 -7.18 15.27 -5.81
N ASN A 232 -6.56 16.39 -6.20
CA ASN A 232 -6.63 17.67 -5.46
C ASN A 232 -8.07 18.21 -5.38
N GLU A 233 -8.86 18.11 -6.46
CA GLU A 233 -10.28 18.51 -6.48
C GLU A 233 -11.11 17.75 -5.43
N MET A 234 -10.71 16.53 -5.08
CA MET A 234 -11.34 15.70 -4.05
C MET A 234 -10.66 15.80 -2.68
N ASN A 235 -9.65 16.65 -2.52
CA ASN A 235 -8.77 16.72 -1.35
C ASN A 235 -8.15 15.36 -1.01
N ALA A 236 -7.86 14.55 -2.02
CA ALA A 236 -7.23 13.24 -1.86
C ALA A 236 -5.70 13.37 -1.85
N ILE A 237 -5.06 12.62 -0.96
CA ILE A 237 -3.60 12.51 -0.91
C ILE A 237 -3.17 11.52 -2.00
N PRO A 238 -2.32 11.92 -2.96
CA PRO A 238 -1.92 11.04 -4.06
C PRO A 238 -0.97 9.93 -3.58
N ILE A 239 -1.27 8.70 -3.96
CA ILE A 239 -0.30 7.60 -4.04
C ILE A 239 0.16 7.57 -5.50
N PHE A 240 1.42 7.93 -5.75
CA PHE A 240 1.88 8.28 -7.08
C PHE A 240 3.06 7.46 -7.58
N GLU A 241 3.11 7.29 -8.90
CA GLU A 241 4.28 6.84 -9.64
C GLU A 241 4.64 7.91 -10.67
N THR A 242 5.90 8.28 -10.78
CA THR A 242 6.29 9.18 -11.85
C THR A 242 7.77 9.18 -12.15
N ASP A 243 8.06 9.14 -13.45
CA ASP A 243 9.36 9.48 -14.04
C ASP A 243 9.38 10.97 -14.47
N ASP A 244 8.25 11.71 -14.31
CA ASP A 244 8.14 13.12 -14.65
C ASP A 244 8.63 13.99 -13.49
N ASP A 245 9.75 14.67 -13.68
CA ASP A 245 10.32 15.61 -12.70
C ASP A 245 9.37 16.77 -12.37
N ARG A 246 8.43 17.12 -13.26
CA ARG A 246 7.43 18.16 -13.02
C ARG A 246 6.41 17.70 -11.97
N LEU A 247 5.93 16.47 -12.08
CA LEU A 247 5.02 15.91 -11.07
C LEU A 247 5.72 15.76 -9.71
N ARG A 248 7.00 15.31 -9.72
CA ARG A 248 7.82 15.28 -8.50
C ARG A 248 8.03 16.68 -7.90
N ALA A 249 8.22 17.68 -8.73
CA ALA A 249 8.37 19.06 -8.28
C ALA A 249 7.06 19.62 -7.67
N LEU A 250 5.91 19.35 -8.28
CA LEU A 250 4.60 19.77 -7.75
C LEU A 250 4.35 19.17 -6.36
N LEU A 251 4.64 17.89 -6.17
CA LEU A 251 4.49 17.22 -4.87
C LEU A 251 5.43 17.72 -3.77
N ARG A 252 6.55 18.40 -4.13
CA ARG A 252 7.48 19.03 -3.19
C ARG A 252 7.09 20.46 -2.78
N HIS A 253 6.33 21.16 -3.62
CA HIS A 253 6.05 22.60 -3.45
C HIS A 253 4.70 22.92 -2.80
N GLU A 254 3.83 21.94 -2.56
CA GLU A 254 2.54 22.14 -1.88
C GLU A 254 2.65 22.02 -0.34
N ARG A 255 3.72 22.59 0.23
CA ARG A 255 3.88 22.71 1.70
C ARG A 255 3.71 24.15 2.13
#